data_cad5a7642fbbfd30cfc2e6add3be07a2
#
_entry.id   cad5a7642fbbfd30cfc2e6add3be07a2
#
_cell.length_a   1.000
_cell.length_b   1.000
_cell.length_c   1.000
_cell.angle_alpha   90.00
_cell.angle_beta   90.00
_cell.angle_gamma   90.00
#
_symmetry.space_group_name_H-M   'P 1'
#
loop_
_entity.id
_entity.type
_entity.pdbx_description
1 polymer ?
#
loop_
_entity_poly.entity_id
_entity_poly.type
_entity_poly.pdbx_seq_one_letter_code
_entity_poly.pdbx_strand_id
1 'polypeptide(L)'
;ATLDNIRLWDYQTLLSTYQELQSLRSYYRFHDVDIDRYTLEGDYRQVMLAARELDYDAVDGKARNWVNQRLKYTHGYGLAASPVNQVTVEGLPDFFVKNIPPEASVDIAIDQPRIYYGEETNHYIYTGTSTAEFDYPSGSDNATNLYDGTGGVSIGSLLRRSIYAFEFGSLKPLTSNYFTSASKVHYYRNVLQRARQVVPFLHLDSDPYLALADGRLKWILDGYTISDRYPYSEPLALSQNVDALLAGQPQLTQMAESGTNYIRDAAKVVIDAYDGTLNIYTIDENDPVLTTYQKIFPDLFTPLESASEQLKSHFRYPLNLFQVQSQMYRAYHMDDIEVFYNQEDLWQLPQQIGQNDTSGQMQPYYVIMRLPNADGEEFLQILPFTPARKDNMVAWMAARCDGAQYGQLVLYQFPKQVLVYGPKQIEARIDQNPEISGQLTLWNQQGSSVIRGNL
;
A
#
# COMPACT_ATOMS: atom_id res chain seq x y z
N ALA A 1 10.23 22.78 2.09
CA ALA A 1 10.02 21.33 2.32
C ALA A 1 8.55 20.93 2.19
N THR A 2 7.58 21.46 3.00
CA THR A 2 6.15 21.08 2.80
C THR A 2 5.67 21.36 1.37
N LEU A 3 5.99 22.51 0.79
CA LEU A 3 5.63 22.85 -0.60
C LEU A 3 6.30 21.91 -1.62
N ASP A 4 7.48 21.42 -1.31
CA ASP A 4 8.24 20.50 -2.17
C ASP A 4 7.70 19.06 -2.12
N ASN A 5 6.66 18.81 -1.33
CA ASN A 5 6.00 17.52 -1.18
C ASN A 5 4.49 17.59 -1.50
N ILE A 6 4.01 18.72 -2.07
CA ILE A 6 2.63 18.82 -2.52
C ILE A 6 2.43 17.88 -3.71
N ARG A 7 1.48 16.96 -3.58
CA ARG A 7 1.21 15.95 -4.59
C ARG A 7 0.57 16.58 -5.84
N LEU A 8 1.19 16.40 -7.00
CA LEU A 8 0.67 16.77 -8.32
C LEU A 8 -0.03 15.61 -9.02
N TRP A 9 0.34 14.36 -8.67
CA TRP A 9 -0.13 13.17 -9.35
C TRP A 9 -1.25 12.48 -8.57
N ASP A 10 -2.32 12.13 -9.27
CA ASP A 10 -3.29 11.15 -8.80
C ASP A 10 -2.75 9.73 -9.06
N TYR A 11 -2.85 8.84 -8.07
CA TYR A 11 -2.26 7.49 -8.14
C TYR A 11 -2.88 6.63 -9.25
N GLN A 12 -4.18 6.77 -9.53
CA GLN A 12 -4.87 6.00 -10.59
C GLN A 12 -4.41 6.42 -11.99
N THR A 13 -4.28 7.73 -12.20
CA THR A 13 -3.77 8.27 -13.47
C THR A 13 -2.29 7.93 -13.63
N LEU A 14 -1.52 7.99 -12.54
CA LEU A 14 -0.10 7.68 -12.56
C LEU A 14 0.14 6.21 -12.86
N LEU A 15 -0.68 5.29 -12.37
CA LEU A 15 -0.61 3.86 -12.69
C LEU A 15 -0.64 3.61 -14.20
N SER A 16 -1.59 4.23 -14.91
CA SER A 16 -1.69 4.09 -16.37
C SER A 16 -0.45 4.65 -17.07
N THR A 17 0.09 5.77 -16.58
CA THR A 17 1.33 6.37 -17.11
C THR A 17 2.55 5.49 -16.86
N TYR A 18 2.67 4.91 -15.66
CA TYR A 18 3.72 3.95 -15.32
C TYR A 18 3.63 2.71 -16.24
N GLN A 19 2.41 2.21 -16.45
CA GLN A 19 2.17 1.07 -17.33
C GLN A 19 2.58 1.39 -18.77
N GLU A 20 2.27 2.57 -19.28
CA GLU A 20 2.63 2.97 -20.63
C GLU A 20 4.14 3.18 -20.81
N LEU A 21 4.78 3.89 -19.88
CA LEU A 21 6.17 4.31 -20.00
C LEU A 21 7.18 3.28 -19.51
N GLN A 22 6.84 2.47 -18.49
CA GLN A 22 7.78 1.64 -17.77
C GLN A 22 7.46 0.15 -17.77
N SER A 23 6.36 -0.31 -18.37
CA SER A 23 6.15 -1.76 -18.54
C SER A 23 7.19 -2.38 -19.47
N LEU A 24 7.58 -1.66 -20.54
CA LEU A 24 8.61 -2.04 -21.54
C LEU A 24 8.29 -3.32 -22.33
N ARG A 25 7.48 -4.23 -21.80
CA ARG A 25 6.96 -5.44 -22.45
C ARG A 25 5.52 -5.70 -21.98
N SER A 26 4.70 -6.30 -22.82
CA SER A 26 3.29 -6.58 -22.56
C SER A 26 3.04 -7.51 -21.37
N TYR A 27 4.00 -8.33 -20.99
CA TYR A 27 3.90 -9.25 -19.86
C TYR A 27 4.41 -8.67 -18.54
N TYR A 28 4.89 -7.41 -18.51
CA TYR A 28 5.15 -6.69 -17.29
C TYR A 28 3.98 -5.78 -16.95
N ARG A 29 3.59 -5.81 -15.69
CA ARG A 29 2.45 -5.06 -15.18
C ARG A 29 2.78 -4.41 -13.84
N PHE A 30 2.18 -3.25 -13.64
CA PHE A 30 2.10 -2.60 -12.34
C PHE A 30 0.69 -2.83 -11.81
N HIS A 31 0.57 -3.32 -10.57
CA HIS A 31 -0.73 -3.59 -9.96
C HIS A 31 -1.37 -2.28 -9.48
N ASP A 32 -0.61 -1.53 -8.72
CA ASP A 32 -0.99 -0.22 -8.18
C ASP A 32 0.22 0.73 -8.10
N VAL A 33 0.03 1.88 -7.45
CA VAL A 33 1.07 2.86 -7.15
C VAL A 33 1.00 3.22 -5.68
N ASP A 34 2.03 2.86 -4.95
CA ASP A 34 2.20 3.16 -3.55
C ASP A 34 2.74 4.56 -3.30
N ILE A 35 2.33 5.17 -2.20
CA ILE A 35 2.87 6.42 -1.70
C ILE A 35 3.77 6.11 -0.50
N ASP A 36 5.01 6.56 -0.55
CA ASP A 36 5.98 6.37 0.53
C ASP A 36 6.87 7.61 0.68
N ARG A 37 7.85 7.55 1.53
CA ARG A 37 8.82 8.61 1.78
C ARG A 37 10.25 8.07 1.86
N TYR A 38 11.16 8.84 1.29
CA TYR A 38 12.60 8.55 1.27
C TYR A 38 13.39 9.80 1.57
N THR A 39 14.56 9.64 2.19
CA THR A 39 15.55 10.72 2.23
C THR A 39 16.44 10.56 1.01
N LEU A 40 16.25 11.43 0.01
CA LEU A 40 16.98 11.44 -1.24
C LEU A 40 17.93 12.64 -1.26
N GLU A 41 19.24 12.39 -1.35
CA GLU A 41 20.27 13.43 -1.38
C GLU A 41 20.20 14.43 -0.18
N GLY A 42 19.69 13.94 0.96
CA GLY A 42 19.51 14.73 2.19
C GLY A 42 18.15 15.42 2.32
N ASP A 43 17.31 15.38 1.28
CA ASP A 43 15.96 15.92 1.28
C ASP A 43 14.93 14.83 1.63
N TYR A 44 14.03 15.11 2.55
CA TYR A 44 12.91 14.22 2.90
C TYR A 44 11.78 14.39 1.88
N ARG A 45 11.58 13.39 1.06
CA ARG A 45 10.71 13.43 -0.12
C ARG A 45 9.60 12.39 -0.07
N GLN A 46 8.39 12.83 -0.39
CA GLN A 46 7.29 11.94 -0.70
C GLN A 46 7.43 11.45 -2.14
N VAL A 47 7.27 10.14 -2.30
CA VAL A 47 7.46 9.47 -3.59
C VAL A 47 6.27 8.57 -3.90
N MET A 48 6.11 8.27 -5.18
CA MET A 48 5.23 7.23 -5.69
C MET A 48 6.10 6.14 -6.30
N LEU A 49 5.79 4.89 -5.98
CA LEU A 49 6.52 3.73 -6.47
C LEU A 49 5.57 2.59 -6.80
N ALA A 50 5.99 1.75 -7.76
CA ALA A 50 5.21 0.59 -8.18
C ALA A 50 6.12 -0.57 -8.57
N ALA A 51 5.76 -1.78 -8.17
CA ALA A 51 6.46 -3.00 -8.52
C ALA A 51 6.18 -3.40 -9.96
N ARG A 52 7.22 -3.76 -10.73
CA ARG A 52 7.05 -4.31 -12.08
C ARG A 52 6.95 -5.83 -11.98
N GLU A 53 5.74 -6.32 -11.86
CA GLU A 53 5.46 -7.75 -11.74
C GLU A 53 5.29 -8.42 -13.11
N LEU A 54 5.40 -9.74 -13.13
CA LEU A 54 5.22 -10.54 -14.34
C LEU A 54 3.81 -11.12 -14.37
N ASP A 55 3.02 -10.65 -15.34
CA ASP A 55 1.72 -11.21 -15.70
C ASP A 55 1.90 -12.28 -16.79
N TYR A 56 1.88 -13.55 -16.41
CA TYR A 56 2.03 -14.64 -17.38
C TYR A 56 0.87 -14.69 -18.38
N ASP A 57 -0.32 -14.25 -18.01
CA ASP A 57 -1.48 -14.25 -18.89
C ASP A 57 -1.41 -13.19 -19.99
N ALA A 58 -0.49 -12.25 -19.88
CA ALA A 58 -0.14 -11.29 -20.92
C ALA A 58 1.02 -11.74 -21.85
N VAL A 59 1.63 -12.90 -21.58
CA VAL A 59 2.64 -13.51 -22.49
C VAL A 59 1.95 -13.96 -23.78
N ASP A 60 2.62 -13.80 -24.93
CA ASP A 60 2.10 -14.22 -26.24
C ASP A 60 1.60 -15.68 -26.21
N GLY A 61 0.41 -15.91 -26.74
CA GLY A 61 -0.24 -17.22 -26.72
C GLY A 61 0.60 -18.36 -27.31
N LYS A 62 1.44 -18.06 -28.33
CA LYS A 62 2.38 -19.04 -28.92
C LYS A 62 3.50 -19.43 -27.96
N ALA A 63 3.85 -18.55 -27.02
CA ALA A 63 4.86 -18.79 -26.00
C ALA A 63 4.28 -19.42 -24.73
N ARG A 64 2.95 -19.50 -24.60
CA ARG A 64 2.31 -20.08 -23.40
C ARG A 64 2.39 -21.60 -23.44
N ASN A 65 3.24 -22.14 -22.59
CA ASN A 65 3.36 -23.58 -22.36
C ASN A 65 3.84 -23.84 -20.93
N TRP A 66 3.76 -25.09 -20.50
CA TRP A 66 4.10 -25.44 -19.11
C TRP A 66 5.53 -25.06 -18.72
N VAL A 67 6.52 -25.25 -19.63
CA VAL A 67 7.92 -24.92 -19.34
C VAL A 67 8.09 -23.42 -19.14
N ASN A 68 7.52 -22.64 -20.03
CA ASN A 68 7.61 -21.18 -19.93
C ASN A 68 6.90 -20.68 -18.66
N GLN A 69 5.70 -21.19 -18.37
CA GLN A 69 4.94 -20.76 -17.19
C GLN A 69 5.60 -21.15 -15.86
N ARG A 70 6.21 -22.34 -15.80
CA ARG A 70 6.65 -22.90 -14.53
C ARG A 70 8.14 -22.83 -14.29
N LEU A 71 8.96 -22.71 -15.34
CA LEU A 71 10.41 -22.79 -15.26
C LEU A 71 11.13 -21.56 -15.80
N LYS A 72 10.53 -20.79 -16.72
CA LYS A 72 11.19 -19.66 -17.37
C LYS A 72 10.67 -18.30 -16.93
N TYR A 73 9.38 -18.02 -17.10
CA TYR A 73 8.77 -16.75 -16.68
C TYR A 73 8.38 -16.84 -15.22
N THR A 74 9.37 -16.76 -14.34
CA THR A 74 9.24 -17.07 -12.91
C THR A 74 9.04 -15.84 -12.03
N HIS A 75 9.48 -14.65 -12.47
CA HIS A 75 9.54 -13.46 -11.62
C HIS A 75 9.36 -12.17 -12.40
N GLY A 76 8.91 -11.15 -11.72
CA GLY A 76 8.94 -9.76 -12.15
C GLY A 76 10.30 -9.12 -11.92
N TYR A 77 10.51 -7.88 -12.38
CA TYR A 77 11.83 -7.26 -12.34
C TYR A 77 11.78 -5.75 -12.08
N GLY A 78 12.25 -5.35 -10.90
CA GLY A 78 12.44 -3.97 -10.52
C GLY A 78 11.15 -3.21 -10.20
N LEU A 79 11.29 -1.93 -10.11
CA LEU A 79 10.22 -0.99 -9.80
C LEU A 79 10.38 0.27 -10.66
N ALA A 80 9.34 1.07 -10.71
CA ALA A 80 9.40 2.45 -11.17
C ALA A 80 9.08 3.37 -9.99
N ALA A 81 9.80 4.50 -9.86
CA ALA A 81 9.56 5.47 -8.80
C ALA A 81 9.77 6.90 -9.27
N SER A 82 8.90 7.80 -8.82
CA SER A 82 8.97 9.24 -9.10
C SER A 82 8.60 10.07 -7.88
N PRO A 83 9.10 11.31 -7.73
CA PRO A 83 8.60 12.24 -6.73
C PRO A 83 7.13 12.61 -7.00
N VAL A 84 6.38 12.91 -5.93
CA VAL A 84 4.94 13.25 -6.05
C VAL A 84 4.68 14.58 -6.75
N ASN A 85 5.67 15.45 -6.86
CA ASN A 85 5.52 16.86 -7.25
C ASN A 85 6.40 17.29 -8.44
N GLN A 86 7.05 16.35 -9.11
CA GLN A 86 7.95 16.67 -10.23
C GLN A 86 7.42 16.13 -11.55
N VAL A 87 7.64 16.93 -12.59
CA VAL A 87 7.27 16.61 -13.96
C VAL A 87 8.43 16.99 -14.89
N THR A 88 8.59 16.23 -15.96
CA THR A 88 9.50 16.58 -17.04
C THR A 88 8.96 17.77 -17.85
N VAL A 89 9.77 18.28 -18.78
CA VAL A 89 9.34 19.37 -19.69
C VAL A 89 8.13 18.97 -20.54
N GLU A 90 7.97 17.66 -20.81
CA GLU A 90 6.84 17.10 -21.55
C GLU A 90 5.61 16.84 -20.68
N GLY A 91 5.67 17.14 -19.38
CA GLY A 91 4.57 16.92 -18.44
C GLY A 91 4.42 15.47 -17.96
N LEU A 92 5.45 14.65 -18.11
CA LEU A 92 5.49 13.26 -17.65
C LEU A 92 6.10 13.15 -16.25
N PRO A 93 5.89 12.05 -15.50
CA PRO A 93 6.57 11.83 -14.24
C PRO A 93 8.09 11.86 -14.38
N ASP A 94 8.77 12.57 -13.50
CA ASP A 94 10.23 12.60 -13.48
C ASP A 94 10.78 11.42 -12.67
N PHE A 95 10.93 10.30 -13.34
CA PHE A 95 11.36 9.05 -12.71
C PHE A 95 12.79 9.13 -12.19
N PHE A 96 12.99 8.88 -10.90
CA PHE A 96 14.32 8.67 -10.33
C PHE A 96 14.72 7.18 -10.28
N VAL A 97 13.76 6.25 -10.40
CA VAL A 97 14.02 4.83 -10.72
C VAL A 97 13.20 4.43 -11.94
N LYS A 98 13.87 3.93 -12.97
CA LYS A 98 13.27 3.56 -14.27
C LYS A 98 14.05 2.45 -14.95
N ASN A 99 13.55 2.00 -16.10
CA ASN A 99 14.18 1.04 -17.02
C ASN A 99 14.26 -0.41 -16.50
N ILE A 100 14.83 -1.30 -17.31
CA ILE A 100 15.19 -2.69 -17.01
C ILE A 100 16.58 -2.97 -17.59
N PRO A 101 17.60 -3.28 -16.78
CA PRO A 101 17.61 -3.26 -15.30
C PRO A 101 17.25 -1.89 -14.70
N PRO A 102 16.79 -1.84 -13.44
CA PRO A 102 16.47 -0.58 -12.79
C PRO A 102 17.70 0.33 -12.73
N GLU A 103 17.53 1.56 -13.20
CA GLU A 103 18.50 2.64 -13.11
C GLU A 103 17.99 3.69 -12.15
N ALA A 104 18.77 4.02 -11.12
CA ALA A 104 18.46 5.08 -10.18
C ALA A 104 19.30 6.33 -10.51
N SER A 105 18.66 7.50 -10.56
CA SER A 105 19.32 8.79 -10.69
C SER A 105 19.69 9.43 -9.35
N VAL A 106 19.32 8.81 -8.24
CA VAL A 106 19.57 9.22 -6.86
C VAL A 106 20.31 8.10 -6.12
N ASP A 107 20.92 8.43 -4.99
CA ASP A 107 21.61 7.44 -4.15
C ASP A 107 20.61 6.54 -3.40
N ILE A 108 20.15 5.51 -4.07
CA ILE A 108 19.27 4.48 -3.52
C ILE A 108 19.73 3.10 -4.00
N ALA A 109 20.02 2.20 -3.07
CA ALA A 109 20.50 0.86 -3.39
C ALA A 109 19.36 -0.05 -3.84
N ILE A 110 19.53 -0.74 -4.98
CA ILE A 110 18.62 -1.78 -5.49
C ILE A 110 19.46 -3.03 -5.77
N ASP A 111 19.80 -3.76 -4.70
CA ASP A 111 20.71 -4.90 -4.80
C ASP A 111 20.02 -6.15 -5.36
N GLN A 112 18.71 -6.30 -5.06
CA GLN A 112 17.91 -7.42 -5.53
C GLN A 112 16.58 -6.95 -6.12
N PRO A 113 16.53 -6.75 -7.47
CA PRO A 113 15.33 -6.24 -8.14
C PRO A 113 14.30 -7.31 -8.51
N ARG A 114 14.59 -8.60 -8.35
CA ARG A 114 13.70 -9.69 -8.80
C ARG A 114 12.54 -9.90 -7.85
N ILE A 115 11.33 -10.07 -8.40
CA ILE A 115 10.08 -10.21 -7.67
C ILE A 115 9.51 -11.61 -7.92
N TYR A 116 9.82 -12.54 -7.03
CA TYR A 116 9.26 -13.89 -7.03
C TYR A 116 7.95 -13.97 -6.26
N TYR A 117 7.74 -13.06 -5.32
CA TYR A 117 6.55 -12.94 -4.49
C TYR A 117 6.01 -11.52 -4.62
N GLY A 118 4.75 -11.39 -5.01
CA GLY A 118 4.11 -10.11 -5.28
C GLY A 118 2.60 -10.21 -5.23
N GLU A 119 1.91 -9.21 -5.72
CA GLU A 119 0.45 -9.14 -5.70
C GLU A 119 -0.19 -9.88 -6.89
N GLU A 120 0.47 -9.88 -8.05
CA GLU A 120 -0.02 -10.54 -9.28
C GLU A 120 0.48 -11.98 -9.46
N THR A 121 1.35 -12.47 -8.57
CA THR A 121 2.03 -13.76 -8.70
C THR A 121 1.15 -14.95 -8.26
N ASN A 122 0.13 -15.29 -9.03
CA ASN A 122 -0.86 -16.32 -8.68
C ASN A 122 -0.47 -17.77 -9.02
N HIS A 123 0.65 -18.01 -9.71
CA HIS A 123 1.07 -19.34 -10.16
C HIS A 123 2.21 -19.91 -9.33
N TYR A 124 2.18 -21.23 -9.03
CA TYR A 124 3.38 -21.91 -8.53
C TYR A 124 4.44 -22.01 -9.62
N ILE A 125 5.70 -21.98 -9.24
CA ILE A 125 6.85 -22.10 -10.14
C ILE A 125 7.91 -23.05 -9.57
N TYR A 126 8.86 -23.39 -10.40
CA TYR A 126 10.02 -24.17 -9.99
C TYR A 126 11.31 -23.42 -10.32
N THR A 127 12.24 -23.41 -9.39
CA THR A 127 13.59 -22.84 -9.55
C THR A 127 14.66 -23.93 -9.35
N GLY A 128 15.93 -23.59 -9.63
CA GLY A 128 17.03 -24.56 -9.50
C GLY A 128 16.87 -25.76 -10.44
N THR A 129 16.22 -25.55 -11.58
CA THR A 129 16.04 -26.59 -12.62
C THR A 129 17.23 -26.58 -13.61
N SER A 130 17.28 -27.53 -14.54
CA SER A 130 18.29 -27.54 -15.61
C SER A 130 18.03 -26.45 -16.68
N THR A 131 16.89 -25.77 -16.60
CA THR A 131 16.54 -24.65 -17.49
C THR A 131 16.78 -23.35 -16.76
N ALA A 132 17.53 -22.45 -17.37
CA ALA A 132 17.71 -21.10 -16.85
C ALA A 132 16.37 -20.32 -16.94
N GLU A 133 16.15 -19.50 -15.94
CA GLU A 133 15.00 -18.60 -15.87
C GLU A 133 15.22 -17.39 -16.79
N PHE A 134 14.16 -16.88 -17.36
CA PHE A 134 14.18 -15.59 -18.05
C PHE A 134 14.28 -14.51 -16.97
N ASP A 135 15.25 -13.60 -17.10
CA ASP A 135 15.46 -12.51 -16.18
C ASP A 135 14.82 -11.22 -16.71
N TYR A 136 15.37 -10.69 -17.78
CA TYR A 136 14.84 -9.52 -18.47
C TYR A 136 15.28 -9.46 -19.92
N PRO A 137 14.60 -8.68 -20.80
CA PRO A 137 15.02 -8.51 -22.18
C PRO A 137 16.27 -7.63 -22.25
N SER A 138 17.31 -8.09 -22.94
CA SER A 138 18.57 -7.37 -23.13
C SER A 138 18.91 -7.27 -24.62
N GLY A 139 18.62 -6.11 -25.24
CA GLY A 139 18.82 -5.90 -26.67
C GLY A 139 18.01 -6.87 -27.54
N SER A 140 18.69 -7.66 -28.38
CA SER A 140 18.10 -8.74 -29.20
C SER A 140 17.93 -10.06 -28.46
N ASP A 141 18.58 -10.20 -27.31
CA ASP A 141 18.61 -11.42 -26.50
C ASP A 141 17.85 -11.28 -25.18
N ASN A 142 17.89 -12.31 -24.36
CA ASN A 142 17.33 -12.29 -23.00
C ASN A 142 18.42 -12.58 -21.99
N ALA A 143 18.49 -11.78 -20.95
CA ALA A 143 19.25 -12.13 -19.76
C ALA A 143 18.60 -13.34 -19.06
N THR A 144 19.41 -14.18 -18.45
CA THR A 144 18.94 -15.38 -17.75
C THR A 144 19.40 -15.36 -16.30
N ASN A 145 18.59 -15.94 -15.43
CA ASN A 145 18.84 -16.06 -14.00
C ASN A 145 18.84 -17.51 -13.56
N LEU A 146 19.56 -17.78 -12.48
CA LEU A 146 19.45 -18.98 -11.67
C LEU A 146 19.19 -18.54 -10.25
N TYR A 147 18.01 -18.88 -9.72
CA TYR A 147 17.63 -18.51 -8.37
C TYR A 147 18.62 -19.04 -7.33
N ASP A 148 19.21 -18.15 -6.57
CA ASP A 148 20.18 -18.44 -5.50
C ASP A 148 19.66 -18.14 -4.08
N GLY A 149 18.38 -17.71 -3.98
CA GLY A 149 17.76 -17.35 -2.72
C GLY A 149 17.42 -18.53 -1.81
N THR A 150 16.98 -18.18 -0.60
CA THR A 150 16.62 -19.14 0.45
C THR A 150 15.18 -19.65 0.33
N GLY A 151 14.32 -18.96 -0.40
CA GLY A 151 12.90 -19.28 -0.54
C GLY A 151 12.61 -20.58 -1.28
N GLY A 152 11.33 -20.95 -1.26
CA GLY A 152 10.83 -22.16 -1.87
C GLY A 152 11.09 -23.43 -1.06
N VAL A 153 10.41 -24.51 -1.43
CA VAL A 153 10.53 -25.83 -0.78
C VAL A 153 11.33 -26.77 -1.67
N SER A 154 12.38 -27.40 -1.12
CA SER A 154 13.20 -28.33 -1.86
C SER A 154 12.39 -29.56 -2.33
N ILE A 155 12.46 -29.84 -3.62
CA ILE A 155 11.86 -31.02 -4.26
C ILE A 155 12.91 -31.93 -4.93
N GLY A 156 14.15 -31.89 -4.47
CA GLY A 156 15.24 -32.70 -5.02
C GLY A 156 15.01 -34.21 -4.94
N SER A 157 14.22 -34.71 -3.98
CA SER A 157 13.93 -36.15 -3.85
C SER A 157 12.66 -36.55 -4.61
N LEU A 158 12.62 -37.79 -5.09
CA LEU A 158 11.44 -38.36 -5.79
C LEU A 158 10.19 -38.33 -4.90
N LEU A 159 10.32 -38.64 -3.62
CA LEU A 159 9.18 -38.61 -2.69
C LEU A 159 8.54 -37.22 -2.62
N ARG A 160 9.33 -36.16 -2.43
CA ARG A 160 8.82 -34.80 -2.39
C ARG A 160 8.20 -34.40 -3.75
N ARG A 161 8.85 -34.76 -4.86
CA ARG A 161 8.26 -34.53 -6.21
C ARG A 161 6.91 -35.20 -6.37
N SER A 162 6.73 -36.43 -5.85
CA SER A 162 5.45 -37.14 -5.90
C SER A 162 4.37 -36.42 -5.11
N ILE A 163 4.69 -35.92 -3.92
CA ILE A 163 3.74 -35.16 -3.09
C ILE A 163 3.29 -33.90 -3.83
N TYR A 164 4.21 -33.09 -4.35
CA TYR A 164 3.86 -31.88 -5.08
C TYR A 164 3.26 -32.13 -6.47
N ALA A 165 3.58 -33.26 -7.12
CA ALA A 165 2.89 -33.66 -8.34
C ALA A 165 1.40 -33.96 -8.08
N PHE A 166 1.10 -34.60 -6.95
CA PHE A 166 -0.28 -34.81 -6.50
C PHE A 166 -0.97 -33.52 -6.11
N GLU A 167 -0.34 -32.70 -5.29
CA GLU A 167 -0.88 -31.40 -4.81
C GLU A 167 -1.27 -30.47 -5.97
N PHE A 168 -0.41 -30.37 -6.98
CA PHE A 168 -0.67 -29.47 -8.13
C PHE A 168 -1.32 -30.18 -9.32
N GLY A 169 -1.71 -31.45 -9.19
CA GLY A 169 -2.36 -32.19 -10.25
C GLY A 169 -1.51 -32.34 -11.53
N SER A 170 -0.19 -32.38 -11.41
CA SER A 170 0.73 -32.39 -12.54
C SER A 170 1.80 -33.45 -12.42
N LEU A 171 1.86 -34.39 -13.38
CA LEU A 171 2.91 -35.40 -13.43
C LEU A 171 4.27 -34.89 -13.96
N LYS A 172 4.35 -33.67 -14.44
CA LYS A 172 5.57 -33.10 -15.03
C LYS A 172 6.78 -33.15 -14.09
N PRO A 173 6.68 -32.91 -12.77
CA PRO A 173 7.81 -33.04 -11.86
C PRO A 173 8.42 -34.46 -11.80
N LEU A 174 7.64 -35.48 -12.12
CA LEU A 174 8.10 -36.89 -12.12
C LEU A 174 8.60 -37.36 -13.49
N THR A 175 8.05 -36.82 -14.57
CA THR A 175 8.28 -37.35 -15.93
C THR A 175 9.24 -36.52 -16.77
N SER A 176 9.60 -35.30 -16.32
CA SER A 176 10.50 -34.44 -17.07
C SER A 176 11.94 -34.48 -16.52
N ASN A 177 12.90 -34.21 -17.39
CA ASN A 177 14.33 -34.17 -17.06
C ASN A 177 14.81 -32.78 -16.56
N TYR A 178 13.87 -31.86 -16.31
CA TYR A 178 14.24 -30.50 -15.86
C TYR A 178 14.67 -30.45 -14.39
N PHE A 179 14.22 -31.38 -13.57
CA PHE A 179 14.42 -31.32 -12.12
C PHE A 179 15.75 -31.92 -11.69
N THR A 180 16.43 -31.19 -10.83
CA THR A 180 17.74 -31.55 -10.22
C THR A 180 17.59 -31.79 -8.71
N SER A 181 18.65 -32.12 -8.03
CA SER A 181 18.68 -32.19 -6.56
C SER A 181 18.54 -30.81 -5.90
N ALA A 182 18.86 -29.73 -6.62
CA ALA A 182 18.74 -28.35 -6.14
C ALA A 182 17.36 -27.74 -6.40
N SER A 183 16.47 -28.43 -7.12
CA SER A 183 15.16 -27.89 -7.50
C SER A 183 14.29 -27.59 -6.31
N LYS A 184 13.67 -26.42 -6.34
CA LYS A 184 12.71 -25.94 -5.36
C LYS A 184 11.36 -25.65 -6.03
N VAL A 185 10.29 -25.69 -5.28
CA VAL A 185 8.96 -25.22 -5.67
C VAL A 185 8.59 -23.99 -4.83
N HIS A 186 8.06 -22.97 -5.50
CA HIS A 186 7.50 -21.78 -4.87
C HIS A 186 5.99 -21.76 -5.09
N TYR A 187 5.25 -21.62 -4.01
CA TYR A 187 3.78 -21.54 -4.00
C TYR A 187 3.31 -20.58 -2.91
N TYR A 188 2.05 -20.21 -2.89
CA TYR A 188 1.57 -19.06 -2.12
C TYR A 188 2.47 -17.84 -2.36
N ARG A 189 2.62 -17.50 -3.64
CA ARG A 189 3.49 -16.41 -4.07
C ARG A 189 2.81 -15.06 -4.01
N ASN A 190 1.47 -15.02 -4.10
CA ASN A 190 0.73 -13.83 -3.80
C ASN A 190 0.92 -13.47 -2.32
N VAL A 191 1.35 -12.25 -2.03
CA VAL A 191 1.80 -11.82 -0.70
C VAL A 191 0.67 -11.80 0.32
N LEU A 192 -0.54 -11.36 -0.08
CA LEU A 192 -1.71 -11.36 0.80
C LEU A 192 -2.16 -12.80 1.12
N GLN A 193 -2.21 -13.67 0.10
CA GLN A 193 -2.53 -15.08 0.29
C GLN A 193 -1.49 -15.76 1.19
N ARG A 194 -0.20 -15.47 0.98
CA ARG A 194 0.90 -16.01 1.78
C ARG A 194 0.78 -15.60 3.25
N ALA A 195 0.56 -14.33 3.52
CA ALA A 195 0.36 -13.83 4.88
C ALA A 195 -0.83 -14.50 5.57
N ARG A 196 -1.97 -14.63 4.87
CA ARG A 196 -3.17 -15.32 5.39
C ARG A 196 -2.94 -16.78 5.75
N GLN A 197 -2.03 -17.48 5.07
CA GLN A 197 -1.67 -18.85 5.42
C GLN A 197 -0.85 -18.94 6.71
N VAL A 198 -0.06 -17.93 7.01
CA VAL A 198 0.82 -17.91 8.20
C VAL A 198 0.10 -17.35 9.42
N VAL A 199 -0.68 -16.27 9.23
CA VAL A 199 -1.39 -15.58 10.32
C VAL A 199 -2.90 -15.46 10.05
N PRO A 200 -3.63 -16.59 9.92
CA PRO A 200 -5.06 -16.58 9.61
C PRO A 200 -5.93 -15.95 10.71
N PHE A 201 -5.38 -15.72 11.88
CA PHE A 201 -6.04 -15.11 13.05
C PHE A 201 -5.87 -13.59 13.10
N LEU A 202 -5.02 -13.00 12.27
CA LEU A 202 -4.97 -11.55 12.08
C LEU A 202 -5.88 -11.14 10.92
N HIS A 203 -6.54 -10.02 11.08
CA HIS A 203 -7.24 -9.38 9.97
C HIS A 203 -6.23 -8.51 9.20
N LEU A 204 -5.82 -9.01 8.03
CA LEU A 204 -4.80 -8.33 7.22
C LEU A 204 -5.45 -7.29 6.32
N ASP A 205 -4.78 -6.15 6.16
CA ASP A 205 -5.17 -5.19 5.14
C ASP A 205 -5.13 -5.83 3.76
N SER A 206 -6.07 -5.47 2.89
CA SER A 206 -6.15 -6.01 1.54
C SER A 206 -5.23 -5.33 0.54
N ASP A 207 -4.60 -4.25 0.95
CA ASP A 207 -3.74 -3.38 0.15
C ASP A 207 -2.29 -3.42 0.70
N PRO A 208 -1.51 -4.46 0.32
CA PRO A 208 -0.08 -4.51 0.62
C PRO A 208 0.64 -3.34 -0.04
N TYR A 209 1.64 -2.79 0.59
CA TYR A 209 2.42 -1.74 -0.04
C TYR A 209 3.91 -2.09 -0.17
N LEU A 210 4.48 -1.62 -1.27
CA LEU A 210 5.88 -1.83 -1.60
C LEU A 210 6.78 -0.85 -0.84
N ALA A 211 7.91 -1.34 -0.33
CA ALA A 211 9.01 -0.52 0.16
C ALA A 211 10.35 -1.05 -0.34
N LEU A 212 11.29 -0.14 -0.61
CA LEU A 212 12.67 -0.49 -0.92
C LEU A 212 13.53 -0.21 0.33
N ALA A 213 13.87 -1.28 1.04
CA ALA A 213 14.64 -1.21 2.28
C ALA A 213 15.79 -2.22 2.27
N ASP A 214 16.94 -1.81 2.77
CA ASP A 214 18.16 -2.61 2.84
C ASP A 214 18.56 -3.19 1.46
N GLY A 215 18.40 -2.42 0.38
CA GLY A 215 18.69 -2.82 -1.00
C GLY A 215 17.72 -3.85 -1.60
N ARG A 216 16.61 -4.15 -0.93
CA ARG A 216 15.65 -5.19 -1.31
C ARG A 216 14.22 -4.68 -1.34
N LEU A 217 13.42 -5.24 -2.23
CA LEU A 217 11.99 -4.98 -2.30
C LEU A 217 11.27 -5.75 -1.18
N LYS A 218 10.46 -5.05 -0.41
CA LYS A 218 9.68 -5.59 0.71
C LYS A 218 8.21 -5.21 0.52
N TRP A 219 7.33 -6.19 0.69
CA TRP A 219 5.91 -5.97 0.82
C TRP A 219 5.55 -5.85 2.28
N ILE A 220 4.80 -4.83 2.62
CA ILE A 220 4.36 -4.56 3.99
C ILE A 220 2.83 -4.61 4.03
N LEU A 221 2.30 -5.39 4.96
CA LEU A 221 0.86 -5.53 5.19
C LEU A 221 0.55 -5.15 6.63
N ASP A 222 -0.51 -4.37 6.81
CA ASP A 222 -1.04 -4.06 8.13
C ASP A 222 -1.85 -5.25 8.67
N GLY A 223 -1.58 -5.63 9.90
CA GLY A 223 -2.23 -6.74 10.58
C GLY A 223 -2.98 -6.29 11.82
N TYR A 224 -4.32 -6.39 11.75
CA TYR A 224 -5.20 -5.98 12.84
C TYR A 224 -5.59 -7.16 13.72
N THR A 225 -5.69 -6.90 15.04
CA THR A 225 -6.51 -7.69 15.93
C THR A 225 -7.89 -7.06 16.01
N ILE A 226 -8.93 -7.88 15.89
CA ILE A 226 -10.32 -7.43 15.95
C ILE A 226 -11.13 -8.28 16.93
N SER A 227 -12.19 -7.73 17.49
CA SER A 227 -13.14 -8.44 18.33
C SER A 227 -14.53 -7.79 18.26
N ASP A 228 -15.56 -8.59 18.52
CA ASP A 228 -16.95 -8.17 18.72
C ASP A 228 -17.35 -8.15 20.21
N ARG A 229 -16.38 -8.35 21.12
CA ARG A 229 -16.64 -8.62 22.56
C ARG A 229 -16.05 -7.59 23.50
N TYR A 230 -15.68 -6.40 23.02
CA TYR A 230 -15.20 -5.36 23.92
C TYR A 230 -16.38 -4.74 24.68
N PRO A 231 -16.36 -4.76 26.03
CA PRO A 231 -17.50 -4.30 26.82
C PRO A 231 -17.81 -2.82 26.59
N TYR A 232 -19.10 -2.50 26.43
CA TYR A 232 -19.63 -1.13 26.29
C TYR A 232 -19.09 -0.34 25.06
N SER A 233 -18.40 -0.98 24.13
CA SER A 233 -17.96 -0.35 22.88
C SER A 233 -19.05 -0.50 21.81
N GLU A 234 -19.30 0.57 21.06
CA GLU A 234 -20.25 0.56 19.95
C GLU A 234 -19.71 -0.28 18.80
N PRO A 235 -20.49 -1.24 18.26
CA PRO A 235 -20.13 -1.93 17.04
C PRO A 235 -20.02 -0.99 15.84
N LEU A 236 -19.02 -1.22 14.97
CA LEU A 236 -18.80 -0.40 13.77
C LEU A 236 -20.06 -0.24 12.91
N ALA A 237 -20.85 -1.30 12.75
CA ALA A 237 -22.10 -1.31 11.99
C ALA A 237 -23.18 -0.35 12.53
N LEU A 238 -23.11 0.03 13.80
CA LEU A 238 -24.07 0.95 14.41
C LEU A 238 -23.60 2.40 14.41
N SER A 239 -22.38 2.67 13.97
CA SER A 239 -21.87 4.03 13.92
C SER A 239 -22.65 4.88 12.90
N GLN A 240 -22.82 6.15 13.22
CA GLN A 240 -23.56 7.06 12.35
C GLN A 240 -22.87 7.27 11.00
N ASN A 241 -23.65 7.22 9.92
CA ASN A 241 -23.16 7.33 8.53
C ASN A 241 -22.13 6.25 8.16
N VAL A 242 -22.23 5.09 8.78
CA VAL A 242 -21.34 3.95 8.48
C VAL A 242 -21.40 3.55 6.99
N ASP A 243 -22.56 3.67 6.36
CA ASP A 243 -22.72 3.35 4.93
C ASP A 243 -21.78 4.17 4.04
N ALA A 244 -21.52 5.43 4.38
CA ALA A 244 -20.59 6.27 3.64
C ALA A 244 -19.11 5.83 3.87
N LEU A 245 -18.78 5.35 5.06
CA LEU A 245 -17.48 4.77 5.36
C LEU A 245 -17.27 3.44 4.62
N LEU A 246 -18.31 2.60 4.56
CA LEU A 246 -18.24 1.26 3.97
C LEU A 246 -18.29 1.29 2.43
N ALA A 247 -18.74 2.40 1.84
CA ALA A 247 -18.88 2.53 0.39
C ALA A 247 -17.53 2.34 -0.32
N GLY A 248 -17.43 1.28 -1.13
CA GLY A 248 -16.19 0.93 -1.83
C GLY A 248 -15.08 0.33 -0.95
N GLN A 249 -15.38 0.00 0.32
CA GLN A 249 -14.43 -0.55 1.29
C GLN A 249 -14.85 -1.96 1.74
N PRO A 250 -14.60 -3.01 0.94
CA PRO A 250 -15.09 -4.35 1.23
C PRO A 250 -14.56 -4.91 2.56
N GLN A 251 -13.36 -4.53 2.96
CA GLN A 251 -12.75 -4.97 4.21
C GLN A 251 -13.43 -4.35 5.43
N LEU A 252 -13.69 -3.05 5.42
CA LEU A 252 -14.45 -2.40 6.49
C LEU A 252 -15.90 -2.91 6.55
N THR A 253 -16.48 -3.23 5.40
CA THR A 253 -17.80 -3.87 5.32
C THR A 253 -17.79 -5.23 6.04
N GLN A 254 -16.80 -6.06 5.80
CA GLN A 254 -16.65 -7.35 6.49
C GLN A 254 -16.48 -7.19 7.99
N MET A 255 -15.69 -6.21 8.44
CA MET A 255 -15.55 -5.89 9.87
C MET A 255 -16.88 -5.45 10.49
N ALA A 256 -17.63 -4.59 9.81
CA ALA A 256 -18.94 -4.14 10.28
C ALA A 256 -19.94 -5.30 10.36
N GLU A 257 -20.03 -6.15 9.34
CA GLU A 257 -20.90 -7.33 9.31
C GLU A 257 -20.55 -8.34 10.42
N SER A 258 -19.29 -8.45 10.80
CA SER A 258 -18.86 -9.32 11.91
C SER A 258 -19.15 -8.74 13.30
N GLY A 259 -19.73 -7.53 13.37
CA GLY A 259 -20.04 -6.86 14.63
C GLY A 259 -18.82 -6.30 15.36
N THR A 260 -17.72 -6.08 14.67
CA THR A 260 -16.46 -5.60 15.24
C THR A 260 -16.67 -4.32 16.05
N ASN A 261 -16.22 -4.35 17.30
CA ASN A 261 -16.23 -3.22 18.24
C ASN A 261 -14.87 -2.98 18.94
N TYR A 262 -13.85 -3.68 18.45
CA TYR A 262 -12.45 -3.55 18.88
C TYR A 262 -11.55 -3.76 17.67
N ILE A 263 -10.60 -2.85 17.44
CA ILE A 263 -9.58 -2.94 16.40
C ILE A 263 -8.27 -2.31 16.88
N ARG A 264 -7.15 -2.97 16.63
CA ARG A 264 -5.79 -2.48 16.90
C ARG A 264 -4.87 -2.72 15.73
N ASP A 265 -3.94 -1.78 15.47
CA ASP A 265 -2.75 -2.02 14.64
C ASP A 265 -1.79 -2.89 15.43
N ALA A 266 -1.93 -4.19 15.28
CA ALA A 266 -1.24 -5.16 16.13
C ALA A 266 0.14 -5.51 15.61
N ALA A 267 0.28 -5.65 14.28
CA ALA A 267 1.51 -6.12 13.68
C ALA A 267 1.70 -5.61 12.24
N LYS A 268 2.95 -5.50 11.81
CA LYS A 268 3.33 -5.36 10.39
C LYS A 268 3.86 -6.69 9.87
N VAL A 269 3.23 -7.22 8.85
CA VAL A 269 3.70 -8.42 8.15
C VAL A 269 4.57 -7.97 6.98
N VAL A 270 5.85 -8.31 7.02
CA VAL A 270 6.82 -7.92 6.01
C VAL A 270 7.26 -9.15 5.23
N ILE A 271 7.12 -9.10 3.90
CA ILE A 271 7.47 -10.20 3.00
C ILE A 271 8.54 -9.73 2.03
N ASP A 272 9.65 -10.45 1.99
CA ASP A 272 10.71 -10.22 1.01
C ASP A 272 10.25 -10.64 -0.39
N ALA A 273 10.33 -9.74 -1.37
CA ALA A 273 9.85 -10.01 -2.73
C ALA A 273 10.67 -11.07 -3.47
N TYR A 274 11.93 -11.29 -3.09
CA TYR A 274 12.80 -12.29 -3.71
C TYR A 274 12.67 -13.67 -3.05
N ASP A 275 12.81 -13.74 -1.72
CA ASP A 275 12.82 -15.00 -0.98
C ASP A 275 11.46 -15.44 -0.48
N GLY A 276 10.49 -14.52 -0.37
CA GLY A 276 9.20 -14.77 0.25
C GLY A 276 9.31 -15.07 1.75
N THR A 277 10.43 -14.72 2.38
CA THR A 277 10.55 -14.77 3.84
C THR A 277 9.57 -13.79 4.46
N LEU A 278 8.89 -14.23 5.51
CA LEU A 278 7.84 -13.46 6.15
C LEU A 278 8.25 -13.21 7.61
N ASN A 279 8.25 -11.94 8.02
CA ASN A 279 8.47 -11.50 9.39
C ASN A 279 7.23 -10.75 9.88
N ILE A 280 6.83 -11.00 11.13
CA ILE A 280 5.66 -10.38 11.73
C ILE A 280 6.16 -9.53 12.89
N TYR A 281 6.30 -8.24 12.64
CA TYR A 281 6.77 -7.28 13.64
C TYR A 281 5.60 -6.84 14.53
N THR A 282 5.78 -6.98 15.84
CA THR A 282 4.80 -6.51 16.84
C THR A 282 4.80 -5.00 16.92
N ILE A 283 3.65 -4.37 16.73
CA ILE A 283 3.49 -2.91 16.83
C ILE A 283 2.90 -2.52 18.19
N ASP A 284 1.83 -3.18 18.62
CA ASP A 284 1.19 -2.89 19.92
C ASP A 284 1.43 -4.05 20.89
N GLU A 285 2.44 -3.90 21.74
CA GLU A 285 2.77 -4.90 22.77
C GLU A 285 1.72 -4.98 23.89
N ASN A 286 0.87 -3.97 24.02
CA ASN A 286 -0.18 -3.90 25.04
C ASN A 286 -1.51 -4.49 24.56
N ASP A 287 -1.61 -4.91 23.30
CA ASP A 287 -2.82 -5.56 22.81
C ASP A 287 -2.99 -6.95 23.44
N PRO A 288 -4.08 -7.18 24.21
CA PRO A 288 -4.30 -8.46 24.89
C PRO A 288 -4.56 -9.62 23.93
N VAL A 289 -5.13 -9.34 22.76
CA VAL A 289 -5.39 -10.35 21.72
C VAL A 289 -4.08 -10.82 21.12
N LEU A 290 -3.22 -9.88 20.67
CA LEU A 290 -1.90 -10.20 20.13
C LEU A 290 -1.03 -10.92 21.16
N THR A 291 -0.99 -10.42 22.42
CA THR A 291 -0.24 -11.04 23.51
C THR A 291 -0.68 -12.50 23.76
N THR A 292 -1.96 -12.80 23.57
CA THR A 292 -2.46 -14.18 23.65
C THR A 292 -1.90 -15.04 22.52
N TYR A 293 -1.90 -14.56 21.28
CA TYR A 293 -1.32 -15.28 20.15
C TYR A 293 0.20 -15.45 20.27
N GLN A 294 0.92 -14.47 20.80
CA GLN A 294 2.35 -14.56 21.09
C GLN A 294 2.66 -15.69 22.09
N LYS A 295 1.83 -15.90 23.08
CA LYS A 295 1.98 -17.02 24.02
C LYS A 295 1.67 -18.38 23.39
N ILE A 296 0.76 -18.43 22.41
CA ILE A 296 0.43 -19.66 21.68
C ILE A 296 1.54 -19.99 20.67
N PHE A 297 2.08 -18.98 20.01
CA PHE A 297 3.07 -19.09 18.93
C PHE A 297 4.29 -18.20 19.23
N PRO A 298 5.14 -18.56 20.22
CA PRO A 298 6.21 -17.69 20.72
C PRO A 298 7.29 -17.35 19.65
N ASP A 299 7.51 -18.25 18.67
CA ASP A 299 8.52 -18.07 17.63
C ASP A 299 7.99 -17.40 16.36
N LEU A 300 6.70 -17.02 16.33
CA LEU A 300 6.06 -16.49 15.14
C LEU A 300 6.25 -14.97 15.01
N PHE A 301 6.29 -14.29 16.15
CA PHE A 301 6.36 -12.83 16.18
C PHE A 301 7.79 -12.35 16.44
N THR A 302 8.11 -11.24 15.82
CA THR A 302 9.43 -10.60 15.91
C THR A 302 9.27 -9.23 16.59
N PRO A 303 10.11 -8.89 17.60
CA PRO A 303 10.08 -7.56 18.19
C PRO A 303 10.38 -6.48 17.16
N LEU A 304 9.69 -5.33 17.25
CA LEU A 304 9.85 -4.21 16.32
C LEU A 304 11.30 -3.69 16.30
N GLU A 305 11.99 -3.72 17.43
CA GLU A 305 13.38 -3.25 17.57
C GLU A 305 14.37 -4.04 16.72
N SER A 306 14.02 -5.26 16.32
CA SER A 306 14.87 -6.09 15.46
C SER A 306 14.77 -5.73 13.96
N ALA A 307 13.78 -4.93 13.57
CA ALA A 307 13.69 -4.38 12.23
C ALA A 307 14.78 -3.32 12.02
N SER A 308 15.36 -3.26 10.82
CA SER A 308 16.29 -2.19 10.46
C SER A 308 15.63 -0.80 10.56
N GLU A 309 16.40 0.22 10.88
CA GLU A 309 15.87 1.60 10.92
C GLU A 309 15.32 2.01 9.55
N GLN A 310 15.95 1.55 8.47
CA GLN A 310 15.47 1.79 7.12
C GLN A 310 14.10 1.15 6.90
N LEU A 311 13.89 -0.10 7.30
CA LEU A 311 12.57 -0.75 7.18
C LEU A 311 11.52 -0.05 8.05
N LYS A 312 11.86 0.30 9.30
CA LYS A 312 10.94 1.02 10.20
C LYS A 312 10.52 2.37 9.64
N SER A 313 11.42 3.05 8.91
CA SER A 313 11.10 4.33 8.29
C SER A 313 10.06 4.24 7.17
N HIS A 314 9.69 3.04 6.72
CA HIS A 314 8.63 2.79 5.74
C HIS A 314 7.31 2.35 6.36
N PHE A 315 7.22 2.11 7.68
CA PHE A 315 5.95 1.77 8.30
C PHE A 315 5.00 2.95 8.29
N ARG A 316 3.78 2.74 7.78
CA ARG A 316 2.72 3.73 7.70
C ARG A 316 1.67 3.49 8.78
N TYR A 317 0.98 4.54 9.22
CA TYR A 317 -0.22 4.34 10.03
C TYR A 317 -1.32 3.74 9.17
N PRO A 318 -2.03 2.68 9.63
CA PRO A 318 -2.96 1.95 8.79
C PRO A 318 -4.16 2.79 8.34
N LEU A 319 -4.44 2.78 7.04
CA LEU A 319 -5.51 3.57 6.43
C LEU A 319 -6.89 3.21 7.00
N ASN A 320 -7.20 1.91 7.04
CA ASN A 320 -8.49 1.43 7.52
C ASN A 320 -8.74 1.76 9.00
N LEU A 321 -7.71 1.64 9.84
CA LEU A 321 -7.81 2.01 11.25
C LEU A 321 -8.07 3.51 11.41
N PHE A 322 -7.35 4.35 10.68
CA PHE A 322 -7.53 5.79 10.74
C PHE A 322 -8.92 6.23 10.26
N GLN A 323 -9.46 5.57 9.23
CA GLN A 323 -10.83 5.80 8.75
C GLN A 323 -11.86 5.48 9.84
N VAL A 324 -11.74 4.32 10.49
CA VAL A 324 -12.63 3.92 11.59
C VAL A 324 -12.55 4.92 12.76
N GLN A 325 -11.32 5.26 13.17
CA GLN A 325 -11.11 6.22 14.27
C GLN A 325 -11.66 7.60 13.94
N SER A 326 -11.43 8.10 12.74
CA SER A 326 -11.96 9.37 12.29
C SER A 326 -13.49 9.37 12.26
N GLN A 327 -14.11 8.28 11.80
CA GLN A 327 -15.56 8.11 11.80
C GLN A 327 -16.15 8.15 13.22
N MET A 328 -15.53 7.45 14.15
CA MET A 328 -15.96 7.45 15.56
C MET A 328 -15.75 8.81 16.20
N TYR A 329 -14.63 9.46 15.95
CA TYR A 329 -14.28 10.73 16.57
C TYR A 329 -15.24 11.88 16.22
N ARG A 330 -16.00 11.76 15.13
CA ARG A 330 -17.04 12.73 14.74
C ARG A 330 -18.07 13.00 15.83
N ALA A 331 -18.37 12.01 16.66
CA ALA A 331 -19.27 12.12 17.81
C ALA A 331 -18.50 12.17 19.13
N TYR A 332 -17.47 11.35 19.26
CA TYR A 332 -16.76 11.14 20.54
C TYR A 332 -15.81 12.27 20.92
N HIS A 333 -15.71 13.36 20.13
CA HIS A 333 -15.02 14.58 20.55
C HIS A 333 -15.85 15.46 21.50
N MET A 334 -17.15 15.18 21.65
CA MET A 334 -18.05 15.94 22.54
C MET A 334 -17.88 15.46 23.99
N ASP A 335 -17.30 16.27 24.85
CA ASP A 335 -17.04 15.93 26.24
C ASP A 335 -18.25 16.17 27.15
N ASP A 336 -19.15 17.07 26.78
CA ASP A 336 -20.39 17.33 27.52
C ASP A 336 -21.45 16.28 27.20
N ILE A 337 -22.01 15.64 28.25
CA ILE A 337 -22.97 14.54 28.11
C ILE A 337 -24.27 14.98 27.43
N GLU A 338 -24.75 16.21 27.70
CA GLU A 338 -25.96 16.75 27.11
C GLU A 338 -25.79 17.08 25.66
N VAL A 339 -24.64 17.73 25.31
CA VAL A 339 -24.21 18.02 23.94
C VAL A 339 -24.02 16.73 23.13
N PHE A 340 -23.40 15.70 23.72
CA PHE A 340 -23.22 14.40 23.10
C PHE A 340 -24.56 13.69 22.83
N TYR A 341 -25.44 13.65 23.84
CA TYR A 341 -26.74 12.99 23.71
C TYR A 341 -27.63 13.67 22.65
N ASN A 342 -27.65 15.01 22.62
CA ASN A 342 -28.39 15.80 21.66
C ASN A 342 -27.70 15.95 20.28
N GLN A 343 -26.44 15.54 20.17
CA GLN A 343 -25.59 15.67 18.97
C GLN A 343 -25.51 17.13 18.46
N GLU A 344 -25.38 18.08 19.37
CA GLU A 344 -25.43 19.52 19.03
C GLU A 344 -24.19 19.98 18.28
N ASP A 345 -23.03 19.38 18.52
CA ASP A 345 -21.72 19.70 17.86
C ASP A 345 -21.21 18.52 17.00
N LEU A 346 -22.09 17.74 16.40
CA LEU A 346 -21.69 16.61 15.56
C LEU A 346 -20.87 17.08 14.38
N TRP A 347 -19.72 16.43 14.15
CA TRP A 347 -18.89 16.67 12.96
C TRP A 347 -19.20 15.71 11.84
N GLN A 348 -18.70 16.02 10.66
CA GLN A 348 -18.76 15.16 9.48
C GLN A 348 -17.44 15.23 8.72
N LEU A 349 -17.17 14.19 7.96
CA LEU A 349 -16.09 14.20 6.99
C LEU A 349 -16.55 14.99 5.75
N PRO A 350 -15.75 15.94 5.24
CA PRO A 350 -16.14 16.74 4.10
C PRO A 350 -16.32 15.88 2.84
N GLN A 351 -17.02 16.42 1.89
CA GLN A 351 -17.10 15.83 0.55
C GLN A 351 -15.95 16.32 -0.31
N GLN A 352 -15.43 15.43 -1.14
CA GLN A 352 -14.41 15.68 -2.15
C GLN A 352 -15.03 15.51 -3.53
N ILE A 353 -14.68 16.38 -4.46
CA ILE A 353 -15.01 16.20 -5.86
C ILE A 353 -13.98 15.26 -6.48
N GLY A 354 -14.41 14.07 -6.87
CA GLY A 354 -13.60 13.07 -7.56
C GLY A 354 -13.55 13.31 -9.08
N GLN A 355 -13.02 12.34 -9.80
CA GLN A 355 -13.03 12.34 -11.26
C GLN A 355 -14.48 12.41 -11.79
N ASN A 356 -14.67 13.14 -12.90
CA ASN A 356 -15.97 13.32 -13.56
C ASN A 356 -17.07 13.96 -12.68
N ASP A 357 -16.71 14.89 -11.81
CA ASP A 357 -17.63 15.59 -10.88
C ASP A 357 -18.42 14.65 -9.94
N THR A 358 -17.94 13.43 -9.74
CA THR A 358 -18.52 12.54 -8.74
C THR A 358 -18.13 13.03 -7.35
N SER A 359 -19.10 13.33 -6.51
CA SER A 359 -18.83 13.68 -5.11
C SER A 359 -18.80 12.41 -4.26
N GLY A 360 -17.77 12.26 -3.45
CA GLY A 360 -17.62 11.22 -2.46
C GLY A 360 -17.19 11.78 -1.12
N GLN A 361 -17.22 10.96 -0.08
CA GLN A 361 -16.63 11.34 1.20
C GLN A 361 -15.11 11.42 1.05
N MET A 362 -14.49 12.48 1.60
CA MET A 362 -13.06 12.68 1.55
C MET A 362 -12.36 11.52 2.26
N GLN A 363 -11.37 10.95 1.57
CA GLN A 363 -10.57 9.86 2.10
C GLN A 363 -9.32 10.42 2.78
N PRO A 364 -8.81 9.76 3.83
CA PRO A 364 -7.51 10.10 4.39
C PRO A 364 -6.41 10.02 3.33
N TYR A 365 -5.43 10.89 3.43
CA TYR A 365 -4.30 10.91 2.49
C TYR A 365 -2.99 11.16 3.21
N TYR A 366 -1.91 10.67 2.63
CA TYR A 366 -0.56 10.85 3.13
C TYR A 366 0.05 12.16 2.62
N VAL A 367 0.76 12.84 3.51
CA VAL A 367 1.44 14.11 3.21
C VAL A 367 2.70 14.25 4.07
N ILE A 368 3.72 14.88 3.51
CA ILE A 368 4.85 15.36 4.30
C ILE A 368 4.60 16.83 4.64
N MET A 369 4.46 17.12 5.93
CA MET A 369 4.30 18.49 6.40
C MET A 369 4.88 18.67 7.78
N ARG A 370 5.14 19.92 8.12
CA ARG A 370 5.55 20.31 9.46
C ARG A 370 4.33 20.62 10.31
N LEU A 371 4.13 19.86 11.37
CA LEU A 371 3.08 20.12 12.35
C LEU A 371 3.36 21.40 13.14
N PRO A 372 2.32 22.10 13.63
CA PRO A 372 2.50 23.20 14.57
C PRO A 372 3.32 22.75 15.80
N ASN A 373 4.37 23.52 16.12
CA ASN A 373 5.32 23.25 17.21
C ASN A 373 6.20 21.98 17.03
N ALA A 374 6.27 21.39 15.84
CA ALA A 374 7.24 20.35 15.54
C ALA A 374 8.57 20.91 15.05
N ASP A 375 9.67 20.20 15.31
CA ASP A 375 11.01 20.63 14.91
C ASP A 375 11.31 20.41 13.42
N GLY A 376 10.63 19.44 12.78
CA GLY A 376 10.84 19.07 11.37
C GLY A 376 9.55 18.65 10.66
N GLU A 377 9.70 18.30 9.38
CA GLU A 377 8.66 17.67 8.60
C GLU A 377 8.50 16.21 8.99
N GLU A 378 7.27 15.72 8.90
CA GLU A 378 6.88 14.34 9.19
C GLU A 378 5.96 13.81 8.10
N PHE A 379 6.02 12.53 7.86
CA PHE A 379 5.04 11.82 7.04
C PHE A 379 3.81 11.52 7.90
N LEU A 380 2.68 12.03 7.46
CA LEU A 380 1.42 12.05 8.19
C LEU A 380 0.31 11.50 7.33
N GLN A 381 -0.65 10.87 7.96
CA GLN A 381 -1.95 10.62 7.36
C GLN A 381 -2.94 11.64 7.93
N ILE A 382 -3.63 12.40 7.09
CA ILE A 382 -4.49 13.50 7.55
C ILE A 382 -5.91 13.41 7.02
N LEU A 383 -6.85 13.99 7.79
CA LEU A 383 -8.25 14.12 7.43
C LEU A 383 -8.89 15.33 8.11
N PRO A 384 -9.55 16.25 7.37
CA PRO A 384 -10.28 17.37 7.94
C PRO A 384 -11.67 16.98 8.41
N PHE A 385 -12.25 17.84 9.29
CA PHE A 385 -13.62 17.75 9.76
C PHE A 385 -14.37 19.07 9.53
N THR A 386 -15.65 18.96 9.19
CA THR A 386 -16.59 20.08 9.13
C THR A 386 -17.74 19.84 10.11
N PRO A 387 -18.44 20.88 10.60
CA PRO A 387 -19.65 20.66 11.38
C PRO A 387 -20.73 19.99 10.52
N ALA A 388 -21.59 19.21 11.12
CA ALA A 388 -22.77 18.72 10.44
C ALA A 388 -23.55 19.87 9.80
N ARG A 389 -23.86 19.76 8.50
CA ARG A 389 -24.61 20.74 7.71
C ARG A 389 -23.89 22.07 7.39
N LYS A 390 -22.56 22.14 7.53
CA LYS A 390 -21.74 23.31 7.16
C LYS A 390 -20.49 22.85 6.44
N ASP A 391 -19.97 23.71 5.55
CA ASP A 391 -18.79 23.38 4.74
C ASP A 391 -17.49 24.04 5.25
N ASN A 392 -17.55 24.83 6.36
CA ASN A 392 -16.34 25.39 6.98
C ASN A 392 -15.60 24.32 7.80
N MET A 393 -14.27 24.38 7.82
CA MET A 393 -13.44 23.43 8.59
C MET A 393 -13.45 23.80 10.07
N VAL A 394 -13.63 22.81 10.94
CA VAL A 394 -13.58 22.99 12.42
C VAL A 394 -12.36 22.34 13.04
N ALA A 395 -11.85 21.28 12.44
CA ALA A 395 -10.68 20.55 12.93
C ALA A 395 -10.05 19.75 11.79
N TRP A 396 -8.86 19.28 12.03
CA TRP A 396 -8.26 18.20 11.24
C TRP A 396 -7.47 17.26 12.16
N MET A 397 -7.49 16.00 11.84
CA MET A 397 -6.79 14.93 12.55
C MET A 397 -5.61 14.47 11.71
N ALA A 398 -4.50 14.18 12.38
CA ALA A 398 -3.35 13.54 11.77
C ALA A 398 -2.91 12.31 12.56
N ALA A 399 -2.53 11.26 11.84
CA ALA A 399 -1.78 10.14 12.39
C ALA A 399 -0.31 10.27 12.00
N ARG A 400 0.58 10.21 12.99
CA ARG A 400 2.02 10.36 12.81
C ARG A 400 2.62 9.00 12.41
N CYS A 401 3.42 9.00 11.33
CA CYS A 401 4.01 7.78 10.77
C CYS A 401 5.51 7.65 11.06
N ASP A 402 6.16 8.67 11.62
CA ASP A 402 7.61 8.72 11.74
C ASP A 402 8.14 8.59 13.17
N GLY A 403 9.27 7.90 13.30
CA GLY A 403 10.11 7.87 14.48
C GLY A 403 9.39 7.44 15.76
N ALA A 404 9.80 8.03 16.88
CA ALA A 404 9.25 7.75 18.21
C ALA A 404 7.77 8.18 18.38
N GLN A 405 7.24 8.94 17.44
CA GLN A 405 5.87 9.44 17.47
C GLN A 405 4.91 8.58 16.61
N TYR A 406 5.41 7.51 16.00
CA TYR A 406 4.58 6.58 15.24
C TYR A 406 3.33 6.15 16.01
N GLY A 407 2.17 6.20 15.35
CA GLY A 407 0.89 5.81 15.92
C GLY A 407 0.20 6.88 16.77
N GLN A 408 0.85 8.02 17.04
CA GLN A 408 0.21 9.11 17.77
C GLN A 408 -0.80 9.83 16.86
N LEU A 409 -2.04 9.91 17.33
CA LEU A 409 -3.06 10.75 16.74
C LEU A 409 -3.01 12.16 17.34
N VAL A 410 -3.03 13.17 16.51
CA VAL A 410 -3.11 14.56 16.91
C VAL A 410 -4.30 15.24 16.25
N LEU A 411 -5.01 16.06 17.01
CA LEU A 411 -6.15 16.82 16.53
C LEU A 411 -5.86 18.31 16.67
N TYR A 412 -6.03 19.05 15.59
CA TYR A 412 -5.97 20.50 15.58
C TYR A 412 -7.37 21.07 15.41
N GLN A 413 -7.90 21.67 16.47
CA GLN A 413 -9.22 22.28 16.47
C GLN A 413 -9.11 23.79 16.30
N PHE A 414 -9.90 24.33 15.38
CA PHE A 414 -9.94 25.78 15.15
C PHE A 414 -10.87 26.48 16.15
N PRO A 415 -10.50 27.70 16.60
CA PRO A 415 -11.38 28.49 17.44
C PRO A 415 -12.74 28.73 16.75
N LYS A 416 -13.85 28.54 17.48
CA LYS A 416 -15.21 28.70 16.92
C LYS A 416 -15.49 30.09 16.35
N GLN A 417 -14.72 31.11 16.74
CA GLN A 417 -14.86 32.49 16.26
C GLN A 417 -14.12 32.76 14.94
N VAL A 418 -13.30 31.82 14.48
CA VAL A 418 -12.50 31.98 13.26
C VAL A 418 -13.13 31.13 12.16
N LEU A 419 -13.49 31.79 11.04
CA LEU A 419 -13.96 31.09 9.86
C LEU A 419 -12.74 30.50 9.09
N VAL A 420 -12.62 29.19 9.08
CA VAL A 420 -11.66 28.47 8.24
C VAL A 420 -12.44 27.79 7.13
N TYR A 421 -12.01 28.02 5.88
CA TYR A 421 -12.66 27.41 4.73
C TYR A 421 -12.40 25.90 4.69
N GLY A 422 -13.44 25.12 4.51
CA GLY A 422 -13.33 23.68 4.26
C GLY A 422 -13.05 23.36 2.78
N PRO A 423 -12.73 22.11 2.46
CA PRO A 423 -12.33 21.70 1.10
C PRO A 423 -13.30 22.16 0.01
N LYS A 424 -14.59 21.91 0.16
CA LYS A 424 -15.61 22.32 -0.80
C LYS A 424 -15.69 23.84 -1.02
N GLN A 425 -15.44 24.63 0.02
CA GLN A 425 -15.42 26.09 -0.10
C GLN A 425 -14.15 26.59 -0.82
N ILE A 426 -13.02 25.90 -0.62
CA ILE A 426 -11.78 26.20 -1.35
C ILE A 426 -11.95 25.88 -2.82
N GLU A 427 -12.52 24.72 -3.15
CA GLU A 427 -12.83 24.33 -4.55
C GLU A 427 -13.75 25.36 -5.24
N ALA A 428 -14.83 25.76 -4.56
CA ALA A 428 -15.71 26.80 -5.10
C ALA A 428 -14.98 28.13 -5.37
N ARG A 429 -13.99 28.48 -4.53
CA ARG A 429 -13.17 29.68 -4.74
C ARG A 429 -12.20 29.53 -5.91
N ILE A 430 -11.64 28.33 -6.10
CA ILE A 430 -10.79 28.02 -7.26
C ILE A 430 -11.61 28.19 -8.54
N ASP A 431 -12.82 27.63 -8.58
CA ASP A 431 -13.72 27.72 -9.74
C ASP A 431 -14.18 29.16 -10.03
N GLN A 432 -14.31 30.00 -9.00
CA GLN A 432 -14.67 31.40 -9.14
C GLN A 432 -13.50 32.31 -9.57
N ASN A 433 -12.26 31.80 -9.52
CA ASN A 433 -11.11 32.58 -10.00
C ASN A 433 -11.11 32.61 -11.54
N PRO A 434 -11.20 33.79 -12.18
CA PRO A 434 -11.36 33.88 -13.64
C PRO A 434 -10.17 33.31 -14.42
N GLU A 435 -8.97 33.43 -13.89
CA GLU A 435 -7.74 32.91 -14.54
C GLU A 435 -7.73 31.38 -14.52
N ILE A 436 -8.00 30.81 -13.34
CA ILE A 436 -8.02 29.34 -13.15
C ILE A 436 -9.19 28.73 -13.92
N SER A 437 -10.39 29.29 -13.79
CA SER A 437 -11.59 28.82 -14.47
C SER A 437 -11.45 28.86 -16.00
N GLY A 438 -10.83 29.93 -16.53
CA GLY A 438 -10.51 30.04 -17.96
C GLY A 438 -9.56 28.93 -18.44
N GLN A 439 -8.50 28.66 -17.67
CA GLN A 439 -7.55 27.59 -17.99
C GLN A 439 -8.16 26.19 -17.88
N LEU A 440 -8.92 25.92 -16.82
CA LEU A 440 -9.64 24.65 -16.64
C LEU A 440 -10.60 24.37 -17.81
N THR A 441 -11.34 25.41 -18.25
CA THR A 441 -12.24 25.30 -19.40
C THR A 441 -11.46 24.98 -20.68
N LEU A 442 -10.34 25.65 -20.89
CA LEU A 442 -9.50 25.41 -22.07
C LEU A 442 -8.93 23.99 -22.08
N TRP A 443 -8.40 23.51 -20.97
CA TRP A 443 -7.86 22.16 -20.86
C TRP A 443 -8.95 21.10 -21.07
N ASN A 444 -10.11 21.26 -20.46
CA ASN A 444 -11.23 20.34 -20.66
C ASN A 444 -11.72 20.30 -22.13
N GLN A 445 -11.71 21.43 -22.84
CA GLN A 445 -12.05 21.48 -24.28
C GLN A 445 -11.00 20.81 -25.15
N GLN A 446 -9.74 20.77 -24.71
CA GLN A 446 -8.64 20.12 -25.43
C GLN A 446 -8.50 18.62 -25.10
N GLY A 447 -9.45 18.05 -24.37
CA GLY A 447 -9.45 16.64 -24.00
C GLY A 447 -8.57 16.28 -22.80
N SER A 448 -8.01 17.28 -22.10
CA SER A 448 -7.33 17.09 -20.84
C SER A 448 -8.34 17.01 -19.69
N SER A 449 -8.07 16.18 -18.70
CA SER A 449 -8.84 16.11 -17.46
C SER A 449 -8.00 16.62 -16.30
N VAL A 450 -8.52 17.60 -15.57
CA VAL A 450 -7.89 18.08 -14.34
C VAL A 450 -8.47 17.33 -13.17
N ILE A 451 -7.64 16.54 -12.51
CA ILE A 451 -8.01 15.84 -11.28
C ILE A 451 -7.70 16.78 -10.12
N ARG A 452 -8.71 17.07 -9.32
CA ARG A 452 -8.57 17.91 -8.14
C ARG A 452 -8.08 17.05 -6.98
N GLY A 453 -6.87 17.28 -6.56
CA GLY A 453 -6.29 16.59 -5.41
C GLY A 453 -6.83 17.12 -4.08
N ASN A 454 -6.53 16.43 -3.02
CA ASN A 454 -6.81 16.87 -1.65
C ASN A 454 -5.84 18.02 -1.29
N LEU A 455 -6.39 19.19 -1.00
CA LEU A 455 -5.64 20.40 -0.57
C LEU A 455 -5.81 20.58 0.94
#